data_adb24df3beac1b340628ee639f3e7fb6
#
_entry.id   adb24df3beac1b340628ee639f3e7fb6
#
_cell.length_a   1.000
_cell.length_b   1.000
_cell.length_c   1.000
_cell.angle_alpha   90.00
_cell.angle_beta   90.00
_cell.angle_gamma   90.00
#
_symmetry.space_group_name_H-M   'P 1'
#
loop_
_entity.id
_entity.type
_entity.pdbx_description
1 polymer ?
#
loop_
_entity_poly.entity_id
_entity_poly.type
_entity_poly.pdbx_seq_one_letter_code
_entity_poly.pdbx_strand_id
1 'polypeptide(L)'
;MVINRQVLTLDEFTIQQYRNYPGATGELSSLLRDIGLAAKRVNVEVNKAGLVDILGDAGSINIQGEEVKKLDVYANDQFTGALKHGISCAGIASEELDDIIVFDDEVSNNSKYVCMYDPLDGSANIDVNVSIGTIFAVFRRLTAKGSPCDKADFLQKGINMVAAGYVIYGSSTMLVYATRRGVNGFTLDPSIGEFTLSHPDIKCPDSGKIYSVNHGHFFRYDEGVRNYIHKCQAKTKEDGGPYTQRYIGSMVADVHRNLIKGGIFMYPGTTDKPKGKLRLLYECNPFAFIVELAGGVATNGKERILDVQPTELHQRSPFFVGSKSMMAELEACMNPAL
;
A
#
# COMPACT_ATOMS: atom_id res chain seq x y z
N MET A 1 12.95 -30.80 17.88
CA MET A 1 12.15 -31.00 16.68
C MET A 1 12.79 -30.15 15.60
N VAL A 2 13.58 -30.69 14.71
CA VAL A 2 14.20 -29.97 13.58
C VAL A 2 13.07 -29.71 12.59
N ILE A 3 12.57 -28.48 12.57
CA ILE A 3 11.59 -28.05 11.58
C ILE A 3 12.37 -27.90 10.28
N ASN A 4 12.29 -28.89 9.41
CA ASN A 4 12.83 -28.84 8.05
C ASN A 4 11.91 -27.90 7.23
N ARG A 5 11.87 -26.60 7.59
CA ARG A 5 11.22 -25.57 6.79
C ARG A 5 12.23 -25.16 5.73
N GLN A 6 11.96 -25.51 4.50
CA GLN A 6 12.67 -24.94 3.37
C GLN A 6 12.44 -23.42 3.43
N VAL A 7 13.49 -22.67 3.72
CA VAL A 7 13.48 -21.20 3.72
C VAL A 7 13.37 -20.79 2.27
N LEU A 8 12.30 -20.11 1.90
CA LEU A 8 12.07 -19.65 0.53
C LEU A 8 12.16 -18.12 0.52
N THR A 9 13.18 -17.59 -0.11
CA THR A 9 13.36 -16.14 -0.25
C THR A 9 12.40 -15.54 -1.27
N LEU A 10 12.23 -14.22 -1.24
CA LEU A 10 11.42 -13.47 -2.20
C LEU A 10 11.89 -13.76 -3.65
N ASP A 11 13.21 -13.75 -3.87
CA ASP A 11 13.78 -14.04 -5.18
C ASP A 11 13.49 -15.46 -5.64
N GLU A 12 13.71 -16.46 -4.79
CA GLU A 12 13.41 -17.86 -5.11
C GLU A 12 11.92 -18.06 -5.39
N PHE A 13 11.05 -17.45 -4.58
CA PHE A 13 9.59 -17.52 -4.79
C PHE A 13 9.19 -16.90 -6.14
N THR A 14 9.69 -15.72 -6.46
CA THR A 14 9.34 -15.05 -7.72
C THR A 14 9.90 -15.77 -8.94
N ILE A 15 11.09 -16.40 -8.84
CA ILE A 15 11.67 -17.26 -9.87
C ILE A 15 10.84 -18.54 -10.05
N GLN A 16 10.36 -19.17 -8.98
CA GLN A 16 9.46 -20.32 -9.09
C GLN A 16 8.15 -19.95 -9.77
N GLN A 17 7.57 -18.80 -9.41
CA GLN A 17 6.39 -18.26 -10.08
C GLN A 17 6.65 -18.02 -11.58
N TYR A 18 7.81 -17.48 -11.92
CA TYR A 18 8.25 -17.28 -13.31
C TYR A 18 8.30 -18.59 -14.11
N ARG A 19 8.93 -19.65 -13.56
CA ARG A 19 9.07 -20.95 -14.22
C ARG A 19 7.76 -21.62 -14.58
N ASN A 20 6.71 -21.34 -13.81
CA ASN A 20 5.39 -21.94 -13.98
C ASN A 20 4.53 -21.24 -15.07
N TYR A 21 5.07 -20.20 -15.75
CA TYR A 21 4.29 -19.40 -16.71
C TYR A 21 5.00 -19.19 -18.04
N PRO A 22 4.49 -19.83 -19.12
CA PRO A 22 4.94 -19.56 -20.48
C PRO A 22 4.80 -18.06 -20.80
N GLY A 23 5.87 -17.45 -21.33
CA GLY A 23 5.89 -16.04 -21.73
C GLY A 23 6.22 -15.03 -20.62
N ALA A 24 6.46 -15.46 -19.38
CA ALA A 24 7.08 -14.61 -18.38
C ALA A 24 8.54 -14.32 -18.77
N THR A 25 9.02 -13.09 -18.56
CA THR A 25 10.37 -12.65 -18.95
C THR A 25 11.30 -12.39 -17.77
N GLY A 26 10.80 -12.56 -16.54
CA GLY A 26 11.57 -12.26 -15.32
C GLY A 26 11.62 -10.77 -14.94
N GLU A 27 11.17 -9.87 -15.80
CA GLU A 27 11.22 -8.42 -15.54
C GLU A 27 10.47 -8.02 -14.25
N LEU A 28 9.28 -8.60 -13.98
CA LEU A 28 8.55 -8.32 -12.73
C LEU A 28 9.32 -8.83 -11.49
N SER A 29 9.96 -9.99 -11.59
CA SER A 29 10.77 -10.54 -10.49
C SER A 29 11.98 -9.64 -10.21
N SER A 30 12.63 -9.11 -11.29
CA SER A 30 13.71 -8.15 -11.13
C SER A 30 13.24 -6.86 -10.46
N LEU A 31 12.10 -6.32 -10.88
CA LEU A 31 11.53 -5.10 -10.29
C LEU A 31 11.17 -5.30 -8.80
N LEU A 32 10.59 -6.44 -8.44
CA LEU A 32 10.30 -6.75 -7.04
C LEU A 32 11.57 -6.90 -6.19
N ARG A 33 12.66 -7.44 -6.75
CA ARG A 33 13.97 -7.49 -6.10
C ARG A 33 14.52 -6.09 -5.85
N ASP A 34 14.42 -5.19 -6.83
CA ASP A 34 14.90 -3.81 -6.71
C ASP A 34 14.10 -3.04 -5.63
N ILE A 35 12.78 -3.24 -5.56
CA ILE A 35 11.92 -2.73 -4.48
C ILE A 35 12.35 -3.33 -3.13
N GLY A 36 12.59 -4.64 -3.06
CA GLY A 36 13.06 -5.31 -1.85
C GLY A 36 14.41 -4.78 -1.37
N LEU A 37 15.32 -4.46 -2.28
CA LEU A 37 16.61 -3.84 -1.96
C LEU A 37 16.43 -2.43 -1.36
N ALA A 38 15.60 -1.59 -1.97
CA ALA A 38 15.29 -0.26 -1.44
C ALA A 38 14.68 -0.37 -0.04
N ALA A 39 13.70 -1.26 0.15
CA ALA A 39 13.07 -1.50 1.45
C ALA A 39 14.07 -1.94 2.53
N LYS A 40 15.03 -2.80 2.21
CA LYS A 40 16.10 -3.20 3.14
C LYS A 40 16.97 -2.01 3.57
N ARG A 41 17.29 -1.10 2.63
CA ARG A 41 18.06 0.12 2.94
C ARG A 41 17.26 1.06 3.85
N VAL A 42 15.99 1.30 3.52
CA VAL A 42 15.10 2.11 4.37
C VAL A 42 14.95 1.48 5.76
N ASN A 43 14.76 0.16 5.84
CA ASN A 43 14.68 -0.56 7.13
C ASN A 43 15.89 -0.35 8.02
N VAL A 44 17.09 -0.32 7.46
CA VAL A 44 18.33 -0.07 8.23
C VAL A 44 18.28 1.30 8.90
N GLU A 45 17.81 2.34 8.21
CA GLU A 45 17.73 3.69 8.76
C GLU A 45 16.54 3.84 9.73
N VAL A 46 15.38 3.27 9.41
CA VAL A 46 14.23 3.23 10.35
C VAL A 46 14.63 2.62 11.69
N ASN A 47 15.39 1.51 11.68
CA ASN A 47 15.86 0.86 12.91
C ASN A 47 16.94 1.65 13.68
N LYS A 48 17.51 2.68 13.06
CA LYS A 48 18.45 3.61 13.70
C LYS A 48 17.80 4.93 14.10
N ALA A 49 16.50 5.09 13.91
CA ALA A 49 15.77 6.30 14.27
C ALA A 49 16.07 6.66 15.75
N GLY A 50 16.49 7.90 15.99
CA GLY A 50 16.95 8.37 17.29
C GLY A 50 18.46 8.15 17.57
N LEU A 51 19.16 7.36 16.76
CA LEU A 51 20.62 7.17 16.86
C LEU A 51 21.39 7.97 15.81
N VAL A 52 20.76 8.30 14.71
CA VAL A 52 21.31 9.08 13.60
C VAL A 52 20.39 10.26 13.28
N ASP A 53 20.91 11.28 12.61
CA ASP A 53 20.17 12.52 12.27
C ASP A 53 19.22 12.31 11.07
N ILE A 54 18.23 11.45 11.24
CA ILE A 54 17.16 11.16 10.27
C ILE A 54 15.77 11.51 10.80
N LEU A 55 15.66 11.90 12.09
CA LEU A 55 14.42 12.38 12.70
C LEU A 55 14.22 13.87 12.40
N GLY A 56 12.95 14.30 12.48
CA GLY A 56 12.55 15.68 12.29
C GLY A 56 12.38 16.09 10.83
N ASP A 57 12.08 17.36 10.64
CA ASP A 57 11.73 17.94 9.35
C ASP A 57 12.95 18.18 8.48
N ALA A 58 12.79 17.98 7.17
CA ALA A 58 13.81 18.32 6.18
C ALA A 58 13.94 19.84 5.92
N GLY A 59 13.08 20.64 6.54
CA GLY A 59 13.02 22.10 6.34
C GLY A 59 12.36 22.51 5.04
N SER A 60 11.62 21.62 4.39
CA SER A 60 10.84 21.85 3.17
C SER A 60 9.40 21.43 3.34
N ILE A 61 8.53 22.00 2.53
CA ILE A 61 7.11 21.65 2.42
C ILE A 61 6.93 21.08 1.03
N ASN A 62 6.25 19.92 0.91
CA ASN A 62 5.98 19.32 -0.39
C ASN A 62 4.85 20.10 -1.13
N ILE A 63 4.64 19.77 -2.40
CA ILE A 63 3.61 20.39 -3.25
C ILE A 63 2.19 20.30 -2.63
N GLN A 64 2.00 19.40 -1.69
CA GLN A 64 0.72 19.17 -1.02
C GLN A 64 0.54 19.99 0.26
N GLY A 65 1.56 20.79 0.63
CA GLY A 65 1.57 21.63 1.84
C GLY A 65 1.84 20.84 3.12
N GLU A 66 2.47 19.65 3.03
CA GLU A 66 2.86 18.81 4.16
C GLU A 66 4.36 18.99 4.46
N GLU A 67 4.73 18.99 5.73
CA GLU A 67 6.14 19.03 6.15
C GLU A 67 6.83 17.71 5.77
N VAL A 68 7.91 17.81 5.01
CA VAL A 68 8.71 16.65 4.55
C VAL A 68 9.66 16.24 5.65
N LYS A 69 9.65 14.98 6.02
CA LYS A 69 10.61 14.42 6.98
C LYS A 69 11.91 14.02 6.27
N LYS A 70 13.02 14.08 6.98
CA LYS A 70 14.34 13.67 6.44
C LYS A 70 14.32 12.22 5.94
N LEU A 71 13.57 11.35 6.62
CA LEU A 71 13.46 9.95 6.23
C LEU A 71 12.59 9.75 5.00
N ASP A 72 11.60 10.62 4.72
CA ASP A 72 10.83 10.60 3.47
C ASP A 72 11.76 10.84 2.28
N VAL A 73 12.61 11.87 2.37
CA VAL A 73 13.61 12.19 1.33
C VAL A 73 14.53 10.99 1.11
N TYR A 74 15.09 10.45 2.20
CA TYR A 74 15.97 9.30 2.10
C TYR A 74 15.27 8.08 1.47
N ALA A 75 14.06 7.76 1.90
CA ALA A 75 13.30 6.63 1.36
C ALA A 75 13.01 6.85 -0.13
N ASN A 76 12.54 8.03 -0.51
CA ASN A 76 12.29 8.38 -1.92
C ASN A 76 13.54 8.21 -2.78
N ASP A 77 14.71 8.68 -2.31
CA ASP A 77 15.99 8.52 -3.01
C ASP A 77 16.39 7.05 -3.16
N GLN A 78 16.19 6.22 -2.12
CA GLN A 78 16.51 4.79 -2.20
C GLN A 78 15.63 4.05 -3.21
N PHE A 79 14.32 4.31 -3.22
CA PHE A 79 13.40 3.70 -4.19
C PHE A 79 13.67 4.20 -5.61
N THR A 80 13.81 5.52 -5.79
CA THR A 80 14.18 6.12 -7.09
C THR A 80 15.48 5.50 -7.63
N GLY A 81 16.52 5.47 -6.81
CA GLY A 81 17.82 4.93 -7.18
C GLY A 81 17.78 3.45 -7.54
N ALA A 82 17.11 2.61 -6.73
CA ALA A 82 17.01 1.18 -6.99
C ALA A 82 16.24 0.89 -8.29
N LEU A 83 15.13 1.59 -8.54
CA LEU A 83 14.31 1.41 -9.73
C LEU A 83 15.00 1.95 -11.00
N LYS A 84 15.75 3.05 -10.89
CA LYS A 84 16.52 3.64 -11.99
C LYS A 84 17.70 2.75 -12.41
N HIS A 85 18.41 2.16 -11.45
CA HIS A 85 19.53 1.27 -11.74
C HIS A 85 19.10 -0.16 -12.06
N GLY A 86 17.82 -0.48 -11.88
CA GLY A 86 17.21 -1.72 -12.33
C GLY A 86 17.01 -1.76 -13.85
N ILE A 87 16.68 -2.93 -14.36
CA ILE A 87 16.49 -3.17 -15.81
C ILE A 87 15.02 -3.28 -16.21
N SER A 88 14.10 -3.05 -15.30
CA SER A 88 12.69 -3.45 -15.47
C SER A 88 11.69 -2.31 -15.31
N CYS A 89 12.16 -1.08 -15.15
CA CYS A 89 11.32 0.10 -14.92
C CYS A 89 11.59 1.17 -15.99
N ALA A 90 10.54 1.69 -16.62
CA ALA A 90 10.64 2.76 -17.60
C ALA A 90 10.56 4.16 -16.97
N GLY A 91 9.98 4.26 -15.79
CA GLY A 91 9.83 5.50 -15.07
C GLY A 91 9.00 5.30 -13.80
N ILE A 92 8.98 6.32 -12.97
CA ILE A 92 8.34 6.31 -11.66
C ILE A 92 7.45 7.53 -11.44
N ALA A 93 6.46 7.37 -10.56
CA ALA A 93 5.77 8.46 -9.88
C ALA A 93 5.82 8.19 -8.37
N SER A 94 6.10 9.21 -7.59
CA SER A 94 6.17 9.14 -6.12
C SER A 94 5.24 10.19 -5.51
N GLU A 95 4.76 9.92 -4.32
CA GLU A 95 4.01 10.89 -3.55
C GLU A 95 4.82 12.17 -3.27
N GLU A 96 6.13 12.03 -3.10
CA GLU A 96 7.06 13.10 -2.76
C GLU A 96 7.58 13.90 -3.98
N LEU A 97 7.17 13.53 -5.20
CA LEU A 97 7.59 14.18 -6.44
C LEU A 97 6.42 14.92 -7.10
N ASP A 98 6.68 16.11 -7.62
CA ASP A 98 5.66 16.92 -8.31
C ASP A 98 5.16 16.29 -9.61
N ASP A 99 6.04 15.57 -10.30
CA ASP A 99 5.76 14.94 -11.59
C ASP A 99 6.48 13.59 -11.70
N ILE A 100 6.20 12.87 -12.79
CA ILE A 100 6.86 11.60 -13.09
C ILE A 100 8.36 11.80 -13.33
N ILE A 101 9.17 10.77 -13.03
CA ILE A 101 10.54 10.67 -13.51
C ILE A 101 10.57 9.62 -14.60
N VAL A 102 10.93 10.04 -15.81
CA VAL A 102 11.15 9.17 -16.95
C VAL A 102 12.62 8.73 -16.97
N PHE A 103 12.86 7.43 -17.04
CA PHE A 103 14.20 6.89 -17.19
C PHE A 103 14.48 6.76 -18.69
N ASP A 104 14.99 7.84 -19.29
CA ASP A 104 15.20 7.92 -20.75
C ASP A 104 16.58 7.38 -21.16
N ASP A 105 16.73 6.08 -21.08
CA ASP A 105 17.87 5.32 -21.57
C ASP A 105 17.38 4.08 -22.34
N GLU A 106 18.27 3.43 -23.11
CA GLU A 106 17.92 2.31 -23.97
C GLU A 106 17.30 1.13 -23.19
N VAL A 107 17.78 0.82 -22.00
CA VAL A 107 17.29 -0.28 -21.17
C VAL A 107 15.89 0.05 -20.65
N SER A 108 15.73 1.23 -20.05
CA SER A 108 14.47 1.71 -19.49
C SER A 108 13.39 1.87 -20.56
N ASN A 109 13.73 2.39 -21.73
CA ASN A 109 12.81 2.52 -22.87
C ASN A 109 12.31 1.16 -23.40
N ASN A 110 13.06 0.09 -23.18
CA ASN A 110 12.65 -1.28 -23.50
C ASN A 110 11.96 -2.01 -22.36
N SER A 111 11.88 -1.43 -21.16
CA SER A 111 11.20 -1.99 -20.00
C SER A 111 9.68 -2.04 -20.18
N LYS A 112 9.03 -3.01 -19.53
CA LYS A 112 7.57 -3.23 -19.65
C LYS A 112 6.76 -2.45 -18.64
N TYR A 113 7.36 -1.98 -17.56
CA TYR A 113 6.66 -1.52 -16.38
C TYR A 113 6.99 -0.08 -16.04
N VAL A 114 6.02 0.57 -15.42
CA VAL A 114 6.18 1.78 -14.63
C VAL A 114 5.80 1.48 -13.17
N CYS A 115 6.42 2.17 -12.23
CA CYS A 115 6.19 1.96 -10.81
C CYS A 115 5.70 3.26 -10.15
N MET A 116 4.71 3.14 -9.28
CA MET A 116 4.24 4.23 -8.43
C MET A 116 4.40 3.82 -6.97
N TYR A 117 4.76 4.77 -6.10
CA TYR A 117 4.93 4.45 -4.69
C TYR A 117 4.74 5.69 -3.79
N ASP A 118 4.29 5.40 -2.57
CA ASP A 118 4.47 6.22 -1.40
C ASP A 118 5.72 5.70 -0.68
N PRO A 119 6.80 6.48 -0.62
CA PRO A 119 8.05 5.97 -0.05
C PRO A 119 7.94 5.70 1.45
N LEU A 120 7.08 6.43 2.17
CA LEU A 120 6.98 6.27 3.62
C LEU A 120 5.63 6.73 4.21
N ASP A 121 4.59 5.91 4.03
CA ASP A 121 3.28 6.11 4.66
C ASP A 121 3.40 6.26 6.17
N GLY A 122 2.75 7.27 6.70
CA GLY A 122 2.70 7.54 8.13
C GLY A 122 3.98 8.17 8.69
N SER A 123 4.77 8.88 7.90
CA SER A 123 6.03 9.50 8.29
C SER A 123 5.94 10.39 9.54
N ALA A 124 4.80 11.01 9.81
CA ALA A 124 4.54 11.74 11.05
C ALA A 124 4.68 10.88 12.33
N ASN A 125 4.65 9.56 12.20
CA ASN A 125 4.79 8.62 13.31
C ASN A 125 6.25 8.24 13.62
N ILE A 126 7.20 8.63 12.79
CA ILE A 126 8.63 8.27 12.96
C ILE A 126 9.17 8.80 14.29
N ASP A 127 8.88 10.06 14.59
CA ASP A 127 9.38 10.75 15.78
C ASP A 127 8.89 10.14 17.09
N VAL A 128 7.83 9.32 17.04
CA VAL A 128 7.22 8.67 18.20
C VAL A 128 7.32 7.14 18.16
N ASN A 129 8.15 6.61 17.26
CA ASN A 129 8.46 5.17 17.12
C ASN A 129 7.21 4.28 16.88
N VAL A 130 6.27 4.75 16.09
CA VAL A 130 5.10 3.99 15.65
C VAL A 130 5.37 3.43 14.24
N SER A 131 4.84 2.24 13.95
CA SER A 131 5.06 1.56 12.67
C SER A 131 4.63 2.41 11.48
N ILE A 132 5.50 2.46 10.48
CA ILE A 132 5.37 3.16 9.22
C ILE A 132 5.54 2.16 8.07
N GLY A 133 5.35 2.57 6.84
CA GLY A 133 5.54 1.65 5.71
C GLY A 133 5.75 2.32 4.38
N THR A 134 6.14 1.53 3.40
CA THR A 134 6.22 1.90 1.99
C THR A 134 5.09 1.22 1.23
N ILE A 135 4.46 1.89 0.28
CA ILE A 135 3.40 1.32 -0.56
C ILE A 135 3.83 1.43 -2.02
N PHE A 136 3.58 0.40 -2.84
CA PHE A 136 3.93 0.44 -4.26
C PHE A 136 2.88 -0.21 -5.16
N ALA A 137 2.80 0.29 -6.38
CA ALA A 137 1.98 -0.23 -7.46
C ALA A 137 2.80 -0.35 -8.74
N VAL A 138 2.60 -1.43 -9.48
CA VAL A 138 3.29 -1.71 -10.76
C VAL A 138 2.25 -1.84 -11.87
N PHE A 139 2.43 -1.05 -12.92
CA PHE A 139 1.60 -1.10 -14.12
C PHE A 139 2.42 -1.51 -15.33
N ARG A 140 1.75 -2.16 -16.28
CA ARG A 140 2.31 -2.30 -17.60
C ARG A 140 2.18 -0.97 -18.33
N ARG A 141 3.28 -0.48 -18.94
CA ARG A 141 3.23 0.74 -19.73
C ARG A 141 2.32 0.61 -20.96
N LEU A 142 1.70 1.70 -21.34
CA LEU A 142 0.87 1.82 -22.55
C LEU A 142 1.69 2.28 -23.76
N THR A 143 2.70 3.13 -23.52
CA THR A 143 3.64 3.60 -24.55
C THR A 143 4.43 2.44 -25.16
N ALA A 144 4.82 2.57 -26.44
CA ALA A 144 5.52 1.54 -27.16
C ALA A 144 6.94 1.29 -26.58
N LYS A 145 7.41 0.04 -26.65
CA LYS A 145 8.81 -0.27 -26.34
C LYS A 145 9.75 0.48 -27.27
N GLY A 146 10.89 0.91 -26.75
CA GLY A 146 11.88 1.72 -27.47
C GLY A 146 11.60 3.22 -27.44
N SER A 147 10.52 3.67 -26.76
CA SER A 147 10.24 5.10 -26.53
C SER A 147 10.20 5.40 -25.04
N PRO A 148 10.39 6.65 -24.59
CA PRO A 148 10.17 7.05 -23.22
C PRO A 148 8.73 6.77 -22.78
N CYS A 149 8.51 6.51 -21.49
CA CYS A 149 7.17 6.48 -20.89
C CYS A 149 6.62 7.91 -20.74
N ASP A 150 5.31 8.03 -20.57
CA ASP A 150 4.64 9.30 -20.36
C ASP A 150 3.58 9.23 -19.22
N LYS A 151 2.91 10.35 -18.95
CA LYS A 151 1.88 10.44 -17.89
C LYS A 151 0.73 9.45 -18.09
N ALA A 152 0.37 9.07 -19.30
CA ALA A 152 -0.71 8.12 -19.55
C ALA A 152 -0.36 6.73 -19.03
N ASP A 153 0.93 6.38 -18.99
CA ASP A 153 1.39 5.11 -18.40
C ASP A 153 1.07 5.00 -16.90
N PHE A 154 0.93 6.12 -16.21
CA PHE A 154 0.66 6.20 -14.77
C PHE A 154 -0.83 6.44 -14.46
N LEU A 155 -1.55 7.17 -15.31
CA LEU A 155 -2.95 7.52 -15.10
C LEU A 155 -3.91 6.41 -15.54
N GLN A 156 -3.62 5.18 -15.12
CA GLN A 156 -4.42 4.00 -15.40
C GLN A 156 -5.34 3.65 -14.23
N LYS A 157 -6.48 3.03 -14.53
CA LYS A 157 -7.37 2.46 -13.48
C LYS A 157 -6.62 1.41 -12.67
N GLY A 158 -6.89 1.36 -11.36
CA GLY A 158 -6.26 0.40 -10.45
C GLY A 158 -6.42 -1.07 -10.87
N ILE A 159 -7.52 -1.41 -11.55
CA ILE A 159 -7.74 -2.76 -12.08
C ILE A 159 -6.66 -3.22 -13.08
N ASN A 160 -5.92 -2.31 -13.70
CA ASN A 160 -4.86 -2.61 -14.67
C ASN A 160 -3.51 -2.92 -14.01
N MET A 161 -3.37 -2.79 -12.68
CA MET A 161 -2.15 -3.17 -11.98
C MET A 161 -1.77 -4.63 -12.27
N VAL A 162 -0.48 -4.86 -12.43
CA VAL A 162 0.09 -6.22 -12.57
C VAL A 162 0.59 -6.76 -11.24
N ALA A 163 1.00 -5.86 -10.35
CA ALA A 163 1.37 -6.15 -8.98
C ALA A 163 1.16 -4.90 -8.11
N ALA A 164 0.92 -5.11 -6.84
CA ALA A 164 0.95 -4.09 -5.81
C ALA A 164 1.49 -4.68 -4.51
N GLY A 165 2.04 -3.87 -3.64
CA GLY A 165 2.53 -4.33 -2.36
C GLY A 165 2.80 -3.20 -1.39
N TYR A 166 3.18 -3.59 -0.20
CA TYR A 166 3.66 -2.67 0.83
C TYR A 166 4.74 -3.33 1.68
N VAL A 167 5.55 -2.50 2.28
CA VAL A 167 6.49 -2.90 3.35
C VAL A 167 6.03 -2.24 4.63
N ILE A 168 5.88 -3.01 5.70
CA ILE A 168 5.64 -2.48 7.03
C ILE A 168 6.93 -2.59 7.86
N TYR A 169 7.38 -1.47 8.39
CA TYR A 169 8.51 -1.36 9.29
C TYR A 169 7.97 -1.33 10.73
N GLY A 170 7.85 -2.52 11.32
CA GLY A 170 7.24 -2.73 12.63
C GLY A 170 8.12 -3.58 13.55
N SER A 171 7.50 -4.34 14.45
CA SER A 171 8.21 -5.29 15.33
C SER A 171 9.02 -6.34 14.57
N SER A 172 8.61 -6.65 13.34
CA SER A 172 9.42 -7.24 12.29
C SER A 172 9.12 -6.49 11.00
N THR A 173 10.08 -6.46 10.07
CA THR A 173 9.85 -5.85 8.77
C THR A 173 9.25 -6.88 7.83
N MET A 174 8.07 -6.59 7.29
CA MET A 174 7.38 -7.47 6.36
C MET A 174 7.14 -6.78 5.03
N LEU A 175 7.39 -7.51 3.94
CA LEU A 175 6.96 -7.15 2.60
C LEU A 175 5.76 -8.03 2.23
N VAL A 176 4.63 -7.41 1.94
CA VAL A 176 3.45 -8.09 1.41
C VAL A 176 3.26 -7.64 -0.02
N TYR A 177 3.14 -8.57 -0.96
CA TYR A 177 2.80 -8.23 -2.32
C TYR A 177 1.73 -9.15 -2.90
N ALA A 178 1.02 -8.62 -3.86
CA ALA A 178 -0.08 -9.25 -4.55
C ALA A 178 0.15 -9.21 -6.07
N THR A 179 -0.19 -10.29 -6.72
CA THR A 179 -0.45 -10.37 -8.15
C THR A 179 -1.79 -11.06 -8.34
N ARG A 180 -2.28 -11.18 -9.56
CA ARG A 180 -3.52 -11.94 -9.83
C ARG A 180 -3.46 -13.42 -9.41
N ARG A 181 -2.32 -13.88 -8.88
CA ARG A 181 -2.11 -15.25 -8.35
C ARG A 181 -2.32 -15.37 -6.85
N GLY A 182 -2.58 -14.26 -6.17
CA GLY A 182 -2.79 -14.20 -4.73
C GLY A 182 -1.87 -13.21 -4.03
N VAL A 183 -1.97 -13.21 -2.72
CA VAL A 183 -1.27 -12.31 -1.82
C VAL A 183 -0.33 -13.11 -0.93
N ASN A 184 0.93 -12.69 -0.86
CA ASN A 184 1.94 -13.37 -0.06
C ASN A 184 2.75 -12.39 0.78
N GLY A 185 3.10 -12.80 1.99
CA GLY A 185 3.88 -12.01 2.94
C GLY A 185 5.24 -12.63 3.24
N PHE A 186 6.25 -11.80 3.25
CA PHE A 186 7.65 -12.14 3.48
C PHE A 186 8.18 -11.35 4.66
N THR A 187 8.81 -12.01 5.60
CA THR A 187 9.46 -11.34 6.74
C THR A 187 10.96 -11.22 6.45
N LEU A 188 11.52 -10.04 6.71
CA LEU A 188 12.95 -9.83 6.61
C LEU A 188 13.66 -10.62 7.72
N ASP A 189 14.48 -11.57 7.32
CA ASP A 189 15.39 -12.26 8.23
C ASP A 189 16.69 -11.44 8.32
N PRO A 190 16.96 -10.76 9.45
CA PRO A 190 18.13 -9.91 9.58
C PRO A 190 19.45 -10.69 9.59
N SER A 191 19.41 -12.00 9.86
CA SER A 191 20.63 -12.84 9.92
C SER A 191 21.22 -13.13 8.55
N ILE A 192 20.37 -13.22 7.53
CA ILE A 192 20.78 -13.43 6.13
C ILE A 192 20.51 -12.22 5.23
N GLY A 193 19.80 -11.22 5.76
CA GLY A 193 19.46 -10.00 5.02
C GLY A 193 18.44 -10.21 3.90
N GLU A 194 17.59 -11.26 3.98
CA GLU A 194 16.63 -11.62 2.93
C GLU A 194 15.19 -11.64 3.42
N PHE A 195 14.25 -11.20 2.56
CA PHE A 195 12.83 -11.41 2.76
C PHE A 195 12.48 -12.87 2.53
N THR A 196 12.00 -13.56 3.56
CA THR A 196 11.64 -14.98 3.52
C THR A 196 10.14 -15.18 3.63
N LEU A 197 9.57 -16.11 2.86
CA LEU A 197 8.14 -16.40 2.83
C LEU A 197 7.66 -16.86 4.20
N SER A 198 6.87 -16.04 4.86
CA SER A 198 6.31 -16.29 6.19
C SER A 198 4.79 -16.45 6.18
N HIS A 199 4.11 -15.82 5.24
CA HIS A 199 2.66 -15.79 5.14
C HIS A 199 2.24 -16.10 3.68
N PRO A 200 2.22 -17.38 3.27
CA PRO A 200 1.75 -17.76 1.94
C PRO A 200 0.23 -17.62 1.84
N ASP A 201 -0.26 -17.24 0.67
CA ASP A 201 -1.68 -17.18 0.30
C ASP A 201 -2.56 -16.46 1.35
N ILE A 202 -2.19 -15.22 1.68
CA ILE A 202 -2.94 -14.40 2.64
C ILE A 202 -4.38 -14.22 2.16
N LYS A 203 -5.33 -14.51 3.06
CA LYS A 203 -6.76 -14.26 2.85
C LYS A 203 -7.28 -13.29 3.90
N CYS A 204 -8.05 -12.32 3.44
CA CYS A 204 -8.81 -11.44 4.32
C CYS A 204 -10.01 -12.24 4.87
N PRO A 205 -10.17 -12.38 6.19
CA PRO A 205 -11.35 -13.02 6.75
C PRO A 205 -12.64 -12.33 6.29
N ASP A 206 -13.70 -13.10 6.00
CA ASP A 206 -14.97 -12.54 5.52
C ASP A 206 -15.61 -11.57 6.50
N SER A 207 -15.31 -11.71 7.78
CA SER A 207 -15.77 -10.82 8.86
C SER A 207 -14.66 -10.57 9.86
N GLY A 208 -14.85 -9.55 10.71
CA GLY A 208 -13.94 -9.21 11.80
C GLY A 208 -14.66 -8.46 12.91
N LYS A 209 -13.88 -8.08 13.94
CA LYS A 209 -14.37 -7.30 15.08
C LYS A 209 -13.57 -6.01 15.30
N ILE A 210 -12.81 -5.59 14.28
CA ILE A 210 -11.95 -4.41 14.37
C ILE A 210 -12.43 -3.39 13.35
N TYR A 211 -12.64 -2.16 13.80
CA TYR A 211 -12.82 -1.02 12.91
C TYR A 211 -11.77 0.05 13.21
N SER A 212 -11.20 0.62 12.15
CA SER A 212 -10.11 1.58 12.20
C SER A 212 -10.57 2.88 11.56
N VAL A 213 -10.74 3.93 12.35
CA VAL A 213 -11.16 5.25 11.89
C VAL A 213 -10.72 6.32 12.89
N ASN A 214 -10.41 7.52 12.41
CA ASN A 214 -10.10 8.64 13.29
C ASN A 214 -11.38 9.21 13.91
N HIS A 215 -11.69 8.85 15.16
CA HIS A 215 -12.84 9.37 15.88
C HIS A 215 -12.78 10.89 16.15
N GLY A 216 -11.60 11.52 16.08
CA GLY A 216 -11.47 12.97 16.20
C GLY A 216 -12.22 13.77 15.12
N HIS A 217 -12.54 13.11 14.02
CA HIS A 217 -13.30 13.70 12.91
C HIS A 217 -14.77 13.26 12.86
N PHE A 218 -15.27 12.54 13.86
CA PHE A 218 -16.60 11.92 13.87
C PHE A 218 -17.72 12.87 13.42
N PHE A 219 -17.78 14.08 13.96
CA PHE A 219 -18.83 15.06 13.64
C PHE A 219 -18.67 15.71 12.25
N ARG A 220 -17.56 15.44 11.56
CA ARG A 220 -17.30 15.92 10.19
C ARG A 220 -17.60 14.86 9.14
N TYR A 221 -17.89 13.62 9.53
CA TYR A 221 -18.24 12.53 8.61
C TYR A 221 -19.70 12.62 8.19
N ASP A 222 -20.00 12.08 7.00
CA ASP A 222 -21.37 11.89 6.55
C ASP A 222 -22.17 11.03 7.50
N GLU A 223 -23.48 11.21 7.47
CA GLU A 223 -24.41 10.53 8.36
C GLU A 223 -24.30 8.99 8.28
N GLY A 224 -24.17 8.44 7.06
CA GLY A 224 -24.02 7.00 6.86
C GLY A 224 -22.78 6.41 7.55
N VAL A 225 -21.66 7.12 7.49
CA VAL A 225 -20.42 6.73 8.19
C VAL A 225 -20.60 6.80 9.70
N ARG A 226 -21.23 7.86 10.20
CA ARG A 226 -21.52 8.01 11.65
C ARG A 226 -22.45 6.90 12.15
N ASN A 227 -23.48 6.57 11.38
CA ASN A 227 -24.41 5.48 11.70
C ASN A 227 -23.70 4.13 11.75
N TYR A 228 -22.79 3.86 10.83
CA TYR A 228 -21.97 2.65 10.87
C TYR A 228 -21.06 2.59 12.11
N ILE A 229 -20.41 3.70 12.47
CA ILE A 229 -19.58 3.78 13.69
C ILE A 229 -20.44 3.49 14.93
N HIS A 230 -21.62 4.10 15.05
CA HIS A 230 -22.57 3.80 16.13
C HIS A 230 -22.98 2.32 16.16
N LYS A 231 -23.26 1.73 14.99
CA LYS A 231 -23.55 0.31 14.86
C LYS A 231 -22.40 -0.56 15.38
N CYS A 232 -21.15 -0.23 15.05
CA CYS A 232 -19.97 -0.93 15.58
C CYS A 232 -19.87 -0.85 17.10
N GLN A 233 -20.17 0.32 17.68
CA GLN A 233 -20.13 0.56 19.12
C GLN A 233 -21.28 -0.15 19.87
N ALA A 234 -22.46 -0.22 19.26
CA ALA A 234 -23.64 -0.83 19.85
C ALA A 234 -23.68 -2.37 19.79
N LYS A 235 -22.80 -3.02 19.00
CA LYS A 235 -22.73 -4.49 18.89
C LYS A 235 -22.56 -5.15 20.25
N THR A 236 -23.45 -6.09 20.58
CA THR A 236 -23.38 -6.92 21.78
C THR A 236 -22.72 -8.27 21.50
N LYS A 237 -22.54 -9.10 22.52
CA LYS A 237 -22.05 -10.48 22.33
C LYS A 237 -22.97 -11.32 21.45
N GLU A 238 -24.28 -11.11 21.57
CA GLU A 238 -25.33 -11.81 20.81
C GLU A 238 -25.22 -11.45 19.30
N ASP A 239 -24.84 -10.20 18.98
CA ASP A 239 -24.63 -9.72 17.61
C ASP A 239 -23.22 -9.97 17.07
N GLY A 240 -22.42 -10.78 17.78
CA GLY A 240 -21.02 -11.05 17.39
C GLY A 240 -20.02 -9.99 17.85
N GLY A 241 -20.47 -8.96 18.60
CA GLY A 241 -19.62 -7.92 19.18
C GLY A 241 -19.03 -8.26 20.54
N PRO A 242 -18.57 -7.24 21.29
CA PRO A 242 -18.39 -5.87 20.82
C PRO A 242 -17.31 -5.73 19.76
N TYR A 243 -17.47 -4.77 18.85
CA TYR A 243 -16.38 -4.41 17.92
C TYR A 243 -15.38 -3.51 18.65
N THR A 244 -14.11 -3.67 18.30
CA THR A 244 -13.02 -2.92 18.93
C THR A 244 -12.48 -1.88 17.98
N GLN A 245 -12.47 -0.62 18.42
CA GLN A 245 -11.79 0.43 17.69
C GLN A 245 -10.27 0.27 17.84
N ARG A 246 -9.57 0.22 16.69
CA ARG A 246 -8.11 0.24 16.60
C ARG A 246 -7.72 1.19 15.49
N TYR A 247 -7.03 2.25 15.81
CA TYR A 247 -6.56 3.25 14.86
C TYR A 247 -5.17 3.72 15.28
N ILE A 248 -4.18 3.39 14.46
CA ILE A 248 -2.76 3.72 14.70
C ILE A 248 -2.44 5.07 14.06
N GLY A 249 -3.08 5.40 12.94
CA GLY A 249 -2.78 6.59 12.16
C GLY A 249 -1.64 6.38 11.13
N SER A 250 -1.26 5.12 10.89
CA SER A 250 -0.49 4.66 9.74
C SER A 250 -1.39 3.72 8.95
N MET A 251 -1.65 4.03 7.69
CA MET A 251 -2.56 3.22 6.87
C MET A 251 -2.00 1.82 6.67
N VAL A 252 -0.70 1.70 6.41
CA VAL A 252 -0.03 0.39 6.26
C VAL A 252 -0.28 -0.48 7.48
N ALA A 253 -0.10 0.05 8.69
CA ALA A 253 -0.24 -0.74 9.92
C ALA A 253 -1.70 -1.10 10.22
N ASP A 254 -2.63 -0.16 10.01
CA ASP A 254 -4.06 -0.38 10.25
C ASP A 254 -4.66 -1.37 9.25
N VAL A 255 -4.35 -1.22 7.95
CA VAL A 255 -4.84 -2.14 6.91
C VAL A 255 -4.19 -3.51 7.03
N HIS A 256 -2.87 -3.60 7.30
CA HIS A 256 -2.18 -4.88 7.51
C HIS A 256 -2.86 -5.71 8.63
N ARG A 257 -3.13 -5.08 9.77
CA ARG A 257 -3.83 -5.76 10.87
C ARG A 257 -5.21 -6.27 10.44
N ASN A 258 -5.99 -5.44 9.74
CA ASN A 258 -7.33 -5.80 9.29
C ASN A 258 -7.31 -6.86 8.19
N LEU A 259 -6.31 -6.86 7.32
CA LEU A 259 -6.09 -7.91 6.32
C LEU A 259 -5.86 -9.29 6.97
N ILE A 260 -5.08 -9.33 8.05
CA ILE A 260 -4.72 -10.61 8.71
C ILE A 260 -5.80 -11.08 9.69
N LYS A 261 -6.46 -10.16 10.41
CA LYS A 261 -7.39 -10.50 11.51
C LYS A 261 -8.86 -10.36 11.15
N GLY A 262 -9.16 -9.81 9.99
CA GLY A 262 -10.50 -9.32 9.68
C GLY A 262 -10.79 -7.97 10.35
N GLY A 263 -11.48 -7.11 9.64
CA GLY A 263 -11.80 -5.76 10.10
C GLY A 263 -12.06 -4.82 8.93
N ILE A 264 -12.29 -3.56 9.26
CA ILE A 264 -12.50 -2.49 8.29
C ILE A 264 -11.60 -1.30 8.63
N PHE A 265 -10.94 -0.75 7.62
CA PHE A 265 -10.28 0.55 7.69
C PHE A 265 -11.12 1.57 6.92
N MET A 266 -11.33 2.72 7.55
CA MET A 266 -12.14 3.81 6.99
C MET A 266 -11.35 5.12 7.07
N TYR A 267 -11.19 5.76 5.92
CA TYR A 267 -10.69 7.12 5.79
C TYR A 267 -11.69 7.95 4.96
N PRO A 268 -12.82 8.34 5.57
CA PRO A 268 -13.88 9.06 4.88
C PRO A 268 -13.44 10.46 4.47
N GLY A 269 -14.13 11.04 3.50
CA GLY A 269 -14.15 12.48 3.33
C GLY A 269 -14.78 13.17 4.55
N THR A 270 -14.40 14.39 4.78
CA THR A 270 -14.95 15.25 5.81
C THR A 270 -15.65 16.45 5.18
N THR A 271 -16.47 17.17 5.94
CA THR A 271 -17.20 18.36 5.45
C THR A 271 -16.27 19.42 4.86
N ASP A 272 -15.06 19.55 5.39
CA ASP A 272 -14.00 20.46 4.94
C ASP A 272 -13.09 19.84 3.87
N LYS A 273 -13.02 18.50 3.77
CA LYS A 273 -12.22 17.76 2.78
C LYS A 273 -13.03 16.60 2.16
N PRO A 274 -14.05 16.91 1.34
CA PRO A 274 -14.96 15.87 0.83
C PRO A 274 -14.29 14.87 -0.12
N LYS A 275 -13.18 15.23 -0.75
CA LYS A 275 -12.36 14.33 -1.58
C LYS A 275 -11.46 13.39 -0.76
N GLY A 276 -11.52 13.43 0.58
CA GLY A 276 -10.62 12.67 1.42
C GLY A 276 -9.21 13.26 1.50
N LYS A 277 -8.28 12.53 2.11
CA LYS A 277 -6.88 12.93 2.23
C LYS A 277 -5.93 11.96 1.52
N LEU A 278 -6.27 10.67 1.46
CA LEU A 278 -5.42 9.64 0.87
C LEU A 278 -5.34 9.80 -0.65
N ARG A 279 -4.19 9.40 -1.23
CA ARG A 279 -3.93 9.51 -2.67
C ARG A 279 -4.39 8.23 -3.38
N LEU A 280 -5.14 8.43 -4.47
CA LEU A 280 -5.70 7.32 -5.22
C LEU A 280 -4.62 6.37 -5.75
N LEU A 281 -3.56 6.93 -6.38
CA LEU A 281 -2.55 6.15 -7.10
C LEU A 281 -1.54 5.47 -6.19
N TYR A 282 -1.11 6.16 -5.14
CA TYR A 282 0.01 5.69 -4.30
C TYR A 282 -0.44 4.84 -3.12
N GLU A 283 -1.68 5.06 -2.63
CA GLU A 283 -2.18 4.46 -1.39
C GLU A 283 -3.45 3.63 -1.63
N CYS A 284 -4.55 4.26 -2.14
CA CYS A 284 -5.85 3.59 -2.23
C CYS A 284 -5.86 2.42 -3.22
N ASN A 285 -5.33 2.63 -4.44
CA ASN A 285 -5.28 1.60 -5.48
C ASN A 285 -4.45 0.38 -5.06
N PRO A 286 -3.20 0.52 -4.56
CA PRO A 286 -2.41 -0.62 -4.13
C PRO A 286 -3.10 -1.45 -3.04
N PHE A 287 -3.63 -0.80 -2.00
CA PHE A 287 -4.32 -1.52 -0.94
C PHE A 287 -5.64 -2.14 -1.39
N ALA A 288 -6.41 -1.46 -2.26
CA ALA A 288 -7.60 -2.04 -2.86
C ALA A 288 -7.28 -3.32 -3.63
N PHE A 289 -6.21 -3.30 -4.45
CA PHE A 289 -5.76 -4.46 -5.20
C PHE A 289 -5.37 -5.63 -4.30
N ILE A 290 -4.58 -5.36 -3.25
CA ILE A 290 -4.12 -6.38 -2.29
C ILE A 290 -5.32 -6.99 -1.55
N VAL A 291 -6.18 -6.15 -0.97
CA VAL A 291 -7.29 -6.62 -0.13
C VAL A 291 -8.34 -7.35 -0.94
N GLU A 292 -8.66 -6.91 -2.17
CA GLU A 292 -9.60 -7.60 -3.03
C GLU A 292 -9.07 -8.96 -3.51
N LEU A 293 -7.78 -9.07 -3.85
CA LEU A 293 -7.16 -10.36 -4.19
C LEU A 293 -7.07 -11.31 -2.99
N ALA A 294 -7.05 -10.77 -1.79
CA ALA A 294 -7.17 -11.54 -0.56
C ALA A 294 -8.62 -11.92 -0.22
N GLY A 295 -9.61 -11.42 -0.96
CA GLY A 295 -11.02 -11.73 -0.76
C GLY A 295 -11.84 -10.67 -0.04
N GLY A 296 -11.28 -9.51 0.29
CA GLY A 296 -11.99 -8.36 0.86
C GLY A 296 -12.64 -7.46 -0.20
N VAL A 297 -13.01 -6.24 0.20
CA VAL A 297 -13.67 -5.23 -0.65
C VAL A 297 -13.06 -3.86 -0.40
N ALA A 298 -12.99 -3.01 -1.43
CA ALA A 298 -12.53 -1.63 -1.34
C ALA A 298 -13.40 -0.67 -2.17
N THR A 299 -13.81 0.47 -1.57
CA THR A 299 -14.64 1.49 -2.21
C THR A 299 -14.26 2.90 -1.75
N ASN A 300 -14.62 3.92 -2.55
CA ASN A 300 -14.59 5.31 -2.11
C ASN A 300 -15.92 5.76 -1.47
N GLY A 301 -16.87 4.84 -1.29
CA GLY A 301 -18.22 5.10 -0.81
C GLY A 301 -19.24 5.31 -1.93
N LYS A 302 -18.80 5.42 -3.19
CA LYS A 302 -19.67 5.58 -4.37
C LYS A 302 -19.42 4.51 -5.41
N GLU A 303 -18.15 4.14 -5.61
CA GLU A 303 -17.72 3.14 -6.58
C GLU A 303 -16.51 2.36 -6.05
N ARG A 304 -16.23 1.24 -6.68
CA ARG A 304 -15.07 0.42 -6.38
C ARG A 304 -13.79 1.19 -6.70
N ILE A 305 -12.82 1.21 -5.78
CA ILE A 305 -11.56 1.96 -5.93
C ILE A 305 -10.84 1.61 -7.24
N LEU A 306 -10.74 0.33 -7.57
CA LEU A 306 -9.99 -0.13 -8.74
C LEU A 306 -10.61 0.29 -10.09
N ASP A 307 -11.87 0.75 -10.10
CA ASP A 307 -12.58 1.21 -11.30
C ASP A 307 -12.52 2.73 -11.47
N VAL A 308 -12.06 3.47 -10.47
CA VAL A 308 -11.88 4.91 -10.54
C VAL A 308 -10.85 5.25 -11.61
N GLN A 309 -11.20 6.14 -12.56
CA GLN A 309 -10.25 6.65 -13.55
C GLN A 309 -9.45 7.81 -12.95
N PRO A 310 -8.12 7.68 -12.76
CA PRO A 310 -7.30 8.79 -12.32
C PRO A 310 -7.26 9.91 -13.37
N THR A 311 -7.30 11.14 -12.92
CA THR A 311 -7.20 12.35 -13.76
C THR A 311 -5.93 13.16 -13.49
N GLU A 312 -5.32 12.94 -12.33
CA GLU A 312 -4.09 13.61 -11.90
C GLU A 312 -3.25 12.69 -11.00
N LEU A 313 -1.93 12.91 -10.93
CA LEU A 313 -1.00 12.06 -10.19
C LEU A 313 -1.32 12.03 -8.68
N HIS A 314 -1.65 13.19 -8.10
CA HIS A 314 -1.92 13.32 -6.67
C HIS A 314 -3.42 13.39 -6.35
N GLN A 315 -4.25 12.78 -7.22
CA GLN A 315 -5.69 12.69 -6.98
C GLN A 315 -6.00 12.06 -5.63
N ARG A 316 -6.83 12.73 -4.84
CA ARG A 316 -7.28 12.24 -3.53
C ARG A 316 -8.60 11.50 -3.64
N SER A 317 -8.82 10.56 -2.71
CA SER A 317 -10.05 9.78 -2.63
C SER A 317 -10.38 9.45 -1.17
N PRO A 318 -11.66 9.47 -0.76
CA PRO A 318 -12.10 8.72 0.41
C PRO A 318 -11.78 7.24 0.22
N PHE A 319 -11.56 6.52 1.31
CA PHE A 319 -11.17 5.13 1.23
C PHE A 319 -11.80 4.28 2.34
N PHE A 320 -12.43 3.19 1.93
CA PHE A 320 -13.02 2.18 2.81
C PHE A 320 -12.56 0.82 2.32
N VAL A 321 -11.96 0.02 3.20
CA VAL A 321 -11.40 -1.26 2.79
C VAL A 321 -11.44 -2.27 3.94
N GLY A 322 -11.75 -3.53 3.63
CA GLY A 322 -11.75 -4.59 4.65
C GLY A 322 -12.56 -5.81 4.32
N SER A 323 -12.99 -6.50 5.36
CA SER A 323 -13.79 -7.73 5.31
C SER A 323 -15.14 -7.53 4.64
N LYS A 324 -15.54 -8.46 3.78
CA LYS A 324 -16.76 -8.36 2.96
C LYS A 324 -18.02 -8.04 3.76
N SER A 325 -18.25 -8.75 4.87
CA SER A 325 -19.48 -8.54 5.66
C SER A 325 -19.50 -7.18 6.35
N MET A 326 -18.35 -6.69 6.82
CA MET A 326 -18.25 -5.36 7.45
C MET A 326 -18.41 -4.25 6.41
N MET A 327 -17.88 -4.44 5.20
CA MET A 327 -18.06 -3.51 4.08
C MET A 327 -19.52 -3.45 3.63
N ALA A 328 -20.22 -4.59 3.56
CA ALA A 328 -21.65 -4.62 3.26
C ALA A 328 -22.50 -3.93 4.35
N GLU A 329 -22.14 -4.09 5.63
CA GLU A 329 -22.79 -3.37 6.73
C GLU A 329 -22.57 -1.84 6.63
N LEU A 330 -21.38 -1.40 6.23
CA LEU A 330 -21.09 0.02 5.98
C LEU A 330 -21.92 0.54 4.81
N GLU A 331 -21.93 -0.17 3.70
CA GLU A 331 -22.67 0.22 2.49
C GLU A 331 -24.18 0.37 2.77
N ALA A 332 -24.77 -0.55 3.55
CA ALA A 332 -26.16 -0.45 3.99
C ALA A 332 -26.44 0.77 4.88
N CYS A 333 -25.44 1.24 5.66
CA CYS A 333 -25.56 2.47 6.44
C CYS A 333 -25.40 3.74 5.59
N MET A 334 -24.57 3.67 4.54
CA MET A 334 -24.34 4.81 3.63
C MET A 334 -25.46 4.99 2.62
N ASN A 335 -26.09 3.88 2.20
CA ASN A 335 -27.18 3.84 1.23
C ASN A 335 -28.40 3.12 1.86
N PRO A 336 -29.05 3.71 2.87
CA PRO A 336 -30.25 3.11 3.43
C PRO A 336 -31.28 2.97 2.32
N ALA A 337 -31.83 1.77 2.13
CA ALA A 337 -32.94 1.56 1.21
C ALA A 337 -34.08 2.53 1.59
N LEU A 338 -34.51 3.37 0.61
CA LEU A 338 -35.65 4.29 0.76
C LEU A 338 -36.93 3.54 1.09
#